data_377318a139be80407216f38a78832d23
#
_entry.id   377318a139be80407216f38a78832d23
#
_cell.length_a   1.000
_cell.length_b   1.000
_cell.length_c   1.000
_cell.angle_alpha   90.00
_cell.angle_beta   90.00
_cell.angle_gamma   90.00
#
_symmetry.space_group_name_H-M   'P 1'
#
loop_
_entity.id
_entity.type
_entity.pdbx_description
1 polymer ?
#
loop_
_entity_poly.entity_id
_entity_poly.type
_entity_poly.pdbx_seq_one_letter_code
_entity_poly.pdbx_strand_id
1 'polypeptide(L)'
;MKKIKLESVFNEFTLMGIAVSGAFYLGEYWEGIAVILFYLIGEWFQHKAVHKARSNIKALLDVRPETATVVYNNTYKITAPEKVQPGETIEVKVGEKVPLDGFLLEDSASFNTAALTGESVPRTLYKQEEVLAGMIASDKVVRIKVNKPYDQSTLARILTLVQDAAERKAPAEL
;
A
#
# COMPACT_ATOMS: atom_id res chain seq x y z
N MET A 1 15.13 -33.57 -20.53
CA MET A 1 15.87 -33.71 -19.24
C MET A 1 15.89 -32.36 -18.56
N LYS A 2 15.08 -32.14 -17.50
CA LYS A 2 15.10 -30.91 -16.70
C LYS A 2 16.41 -30.88 -15.90
N LYS A 3 17.27 -29.89 -16.15
CA LYS A 3 18.38 -29.55 -15.25
C LYS A 3 17.76 -29.07 -13.93
N ILE A 4 17.77 -29.91 -12.91
CA ILE A 4 17.48 -29.51 -11.53
C ILE A 4 18.65 -28.59 -11.16
N LYS A 5 18.36 -27.29 -10.94
CA LYS A 5 19.36 -26.36 -10.43
C LYS A 5 19.80 -26.86 -9.05
N LEU A 6 21.09 -27.18 -8.89
CA LEU A 6 21.66 -27.59 -7.61
C LEU A 6 21.36 -26.59 -6.47
N GLU A 7 21.19 -25.33 -6.78
CA GLU A 7 20.83 -24.26 -5.83
C GLU A 7 19.46 -24.46 -5.15
N SER A 8 18.52 -25.19 -5.77
CA SER A 8 17.21 -25.47 -5.15
C SER A 8 17.21 -26.67 -4.22
N VAL A 9 18.28 -27.47 -4.21
CA VAL A 9 18.41 -28.67 -3.35
C VAL A 9 19.14 -28.34 -2.05
N PHE A 10 20.01 -27.33 -2.05
CA PHE A 10 20.71 -26.80 -0.87
C PHE A 10 19.99 -25.61 -0.29
N ASN A 11 18.77 -25.80 0.20
CA ASN A 11 18.08 -24.80 0.98
C ASN A 11 18.27 -25.08 2.48
N GLU A 12 17.88 -24.14 3.32
CA GLU A 12 17.97 -24.23 4.78
C GLU A 12 17.31 -25.49 5.35
N PHE A 13 16.19 -25.95 4.75
CA PHE A 13 15.48 -27.16 5.17
C PHE A 13 16.31 -28.43 4.94
N THR A 14 17.04 -28.55 3.84
CA THR A 14 17.91 -29.69 3.53
C THR A 14 19.09 -29.71 4.48
N LEU A 15 19.72 -28.58 4.77
CA LEU A 15 20.82 -28.49 5.72
C LEU A 15 20.38 -28.86 7.14
N MET A 16 19.23 -28.33 7.58
CA MET A 16 18.64 -28.68 8.87
C MET A 16 18.31 -30.19 8.93
N GLY A 17 17.68 -30.73 7.89
CA GLY A 17 17.37 -32.17 7.82
C GLY A 17 18.60 -33.06 7.92
N ILE A 18 19.71 -32.71 7.27
CA ILE A 18 20.97 -33.40 7.36
C ILE A 18 21.56 -33.30 8.78
N ALA A 19 21.56 -32.10 9.38
CA ALA A 19 22.09 -31.89 10.73
C ALA A 19 21.31 -32.71 11.79
N VAL A 20 19.99 -32.68 11.73
CA VAL A 20 19.09 -33.42 12.63
C VAL A 20 19.31 -34.94 12.45
N SER A 21 19.35 -35.42 11.19
CA SER A 21 19.60 -36.86 10.91
C SER A 21 20.95 -37.30 11.43
N GLY A 22 21.99 -36.47 11.33
CA GLY A 22 23.32 -36.73 11.88
C GLY A 22 23.31 -36.81 13.40
N ALA A 23 22.64 -35.89 14.09
CA ALA A 23 22.51 -35.89 15.54
C ALA A 23 21.80 -37.18 16.04
N PHE A 24 20.72 -37.58 15.39
CA PHE A 24 20.01 -38.82 15.72
C PHE A 24 20.85 -40.06 15.47
N TYR A 25 21.65 -40.09 14.40
CA TYR A 25 22.56 -41.21 14.11
C TYR A 25 23.65 -41.36 15.17
N LEU A 26 24.13 -40.23 15.71
CA LEU A 26 25.16 -40.23 16.78
C LEU A 26 24.57 -40.51 18.17
N GLY A 27 23.22 -40.58 18.31
CA GLY A 27 22.54 -40.81 19.59
C GLY A 27 22.32 -39.55 20.41
N GLU A 28 22.65 -38.36 19.83
CA GLU A 28 22.52 -37.04 20.45
C GLU A 28 21.10 -36.47 20.21
N TYR A 29 20.10 -37.15 20.76
CA TYR A 29 18.67 -36.81 20.50
C TYR A 29 18.31 -35.43 20.98
N TRP A 30 18.83 -34.94 22.10
CA TRP A 30 18.55 -33.63 22.66
C TRP A 30 19.06 -32.52 21.77
N GLU A 31 20.19 -32.67 21.14
CA GLU A 31 20.77 -31.72 20.20
C GLU A 31 19.89 -31.62 18.93
N GLY A 32 19.47 -32.78 18.39
CA GLY A 32 18.58 -32.82 17.25
C GLY A 32 17.23 -32.09 17.52
N ILE A 33 16.65 -32.33 18.71
CA ILE A 33 15.42 -31.65 19.14
C ILE A 33 15.65 -30.16 19.31
N ALA A 34 16.77 -29.74 19.92
CA ALA A 34 17.11 -28.36 20.13
C ALA A 34 17.23 -27.58 18.80
N VAL A 35 17.87 -28.19 17.79
CA VAL A 35 17.99 -27.59 16.43
C VAL A 35 16.62 -27.34 15.82
N ILE A 36 15.72 -28.33 15.88
CA ILE A 36 14.35 -28.17 15.36
C ILE A 36 13.60 -27.05 16.11
N LEU A 37 13.72 -27.04 17.43
CA LEU A 37 13.02 -26.05 18.27
C LEU A 37 13.49 -24.63 17.96
N PHE A 38 14.80 -24.41 17.89
CA PHE A 38 15.36 -23.08 17.55
C PHE A 38 14.98 -22.66 16.13
N TYR A 39 14.96 -23.59 15.18
CA TYR A 39 14.50 -23.31 13.83
C TYR A 39 13.04 -22.85 13.81
N LEU A 40 12.12 -23.58 14.47
CA LEU A 40 10.71 -23.23 14.54
C LEU A 40 10.48 -21.86 15.21
N ILE A 41 11.25 -21.56 16.25
CA ILE A 41 11.19 -20.24 16.90
C ILE A 41 11.67 -19.15 15.93
N GLY A 42 12.78 -19.37 15.23
CA GLY A 42 13.31 -18.43 14.22
C GLY A 42 12.31 -18.18 13.10
N GLU A 43 11.73 -19.22 12.54
CA GLU A 43 10.71 -19.17 11.50
C GLU A 43 9.48 -18.37 11.96
N TRP A 44 9.02 -18.62 13.20
CA TRP A 44 7.90 -17.87 13.77
C TRP A 44 8.20 -16.37 13.89
N PHE A 45 9.40 -16.00 14.34
CA PHE A 45 9.82 -14.60 14.40
C PHE A 45 9.94 -13.98 13.02
N GLN A 46 10.49 -14.69 12.05
CA GLN A 46 10.64 -14.24 10.67
C GLN A 46 9.28 -14.00 10.04
N HIS A 47 8.33 -14.93 10.15
CA HIS A 47 6.97 -14.76 9.68
C HIS A 47 6.29 -13.54 10.30
N LYS A 48 6.46 -13.34 11.61
CA LYS A 48 5.87 -12.19 12.30
C LYS A 48 6.47 -10.85 11.85
N ALA A 49 7.78 -10.81 11.63
CA ALA A 49 8.48 -9.62 11.13
C ALA A 49 8.06 -9.26 9.70
N VAL A 50 8.02 -10.26 8.79
CA VAL A 50 7.58 -10.07 7.39
C VAL A 50 6.11 -9.68 7.32
N HIS A 51 5.24 -10.27 8.14
CA HIS A 51 3.82 -9.93 8.18
C HIS A 51 3.61 -8.49 8.65
N LYS A 52 4.36 -8.02 9.66
CA LYS A 52 4.30 -6.64 10.14
C LYS A 52 4.81 -5.64 9.09
N ALA A 53 5.87 -5.97 8.36
CA ALA A 53 6.37 -5.15 7.25
C ALA A 53 5.34 -5.04 6.11
N ARG A 54 4.72 -6.14 5.71
CA ARG A 54 3.65 -6.17 4.69
C ARG A 54 2.38 -5.44 5.15
N SER A 55 2.02 -5.51 6.42
CA SER A 55 0.87 -4.78 6.99
C SER A 55 1.06 -3.26 6.92
N ASN A 56 2.28 -2.77 7.12
CA ASN A 56 2.59 -1.35 6.99
C ASN A 56 2.44 -0.86 5.53
N ILE A 57 2.81 -1.70 4.55
CA ILE A 57 2.59 -1.39 3.12
C ILE A 57 1.09 -1.42 2.79
N LYS A 58 0.33 -2.36 3.36
CA LYS A 58 -1.12 -2.44 3.17
C LYS A 58 -1.85 -1.23 3.77
N ALA A 59 -1.39 -0.70 4.90
CA ALA A 59 -1.91 0.54 5.48
C ALA A 59 -1.69 1.76 4.57
N LEU A 60 -0.62 1.77 3.76
CA LEU A 60 -0.42 2.79 2.71
C LEU A 60 -1.38 2.58 1.53
N LEU A 61 -1.82 1.34 1.26
CA LEU A 61 -2.84 1.04 0.25
C LEU A 61 -4.25 1.41 0.72
N ASP A 62 -4.53 1.38 2.04
CA ASP A 62 -5.79 1.85 2.65
C ASP A 62 -5.99 3.38 2.54
N VAL A 63 -4.98 4.10 2.03
CA VAL A 63 -5.13 5.53 1.68
C VAL A 63 -6.04 5.73 0.46
N ARG A 64 -6.29 4.68 -0.34
CA ARG A 64 -7.06 4.75 -1.57
C ARG A 64 -8.58 4.82 -1.30
N PRO A 65 -9.30 5.87 -1.72
CA PRO A 65 -10.76 5.87 -1.71
C PRO A 65 -11.31 4.81 -2.67
N GLU A 66 -12.24 4.00 -2.20
CA GLU A 66 -12.89 2.96 -3.02
C GLU A 66 -14.01 3.53 -3.89
N THR A 67 -14.54 4.69 -3.54
CA THR A 67 -15.67 5.33 -4.23
C THR A 67 -15.42 6.81 -4.46
N ALA A 68 -16.06 7.34 -5.51
CA ALA A 68 -16.17 8.76 -5.80
C ALA A 68 -17.65 9.12 -5.98
N THR A 69 -18.07 10.25 -5.43
CA THR A 69 -19.42 10.78 -5.62
C THR A 69 -19.39 11.80 -6.74
N VAL A 70 -19.86 11.39 -7.93
CA VAL A 70 -19.97 12.28 -9.10
C VAL A 70 -21.27 13.08 -9.03
N VAL A 71 -21.17 14.38 -9.29
CA VAL A 71 -22.31 15.30 -9.33
C VAL A 71 -22.65 15.66 -10.77
N TYR A 72 -23.85 15.31 -11.18
CA TYR A 72 -24.38 15.64 -12.51
C TYR A 72 -25.81 16.21 -12.38
N ASN A 73 -26.03 17.43 -12.84
CA ASN A 73 -27.35 18.09 -12.81
C ASN A 73 -28.08 17.96 -11.45
N ASN A 74 -27.39 18.24 -10.35
CA ASN A 74 -27.89 18.11 -8.98
C ASN A 74 -28.25 16.67 -8.55
N THR A 75 -27.81 15.67 -9.30
CA THR A 75 -27.93 14.24 -8.97
C THR A 75 -26.57 13.70 -8.54
N TYR A 76 -26.56 12.91 -7.50
CA TYR A 76 -25.34 12.28 -6.96
C TYR A 76 -25.26 10.83 -7.39
N LYS A 77 -24.15 10.43 -7.96
CA LYS A 77 -23.88 9.06 -8.36
C LYS A 77 -22.59 8.58 -7.73
N ILE A 78 -22.69 7.53 -6.92
CA ILE A 78 -21.51 6.87 -6.35
C ILE A 78 -20.97 5.88 -7.39
N THR A 79 -19.68 5.97 -7.67
CA THR A 79 -18.99 5.11 -8.64
C THR A 79 -17.57 4.83 -8.20
N ALA A 80 -16.90 3.86 -8.83
CA ALA A 80 -15.47 3.64 -8.61
C ALA A 80 -14.66 4.79 -9.25
N PRO A 81 -13.59 5.27 -8.61
CA PRO A 81 -12.77 6.39 -9.11
C PRO A 81 -12.23 6.18 -10.54
N GLU A 82 -11.96 4.93 -10.92
CA GLU A 82 -11.48 4.56 -12.26
C GLU A 82 -12.47 4.84 -13.39
N LYS A 83 -13.76 4.98 -13.05
CA LYS A 83 -14.83 5.25 -14.02
C LYS A 83 -15.13 6.73 -14.20
N VAL A 84 -14.55 7.58 -13.36
CA VAL A 84 -14.73 9.03 -13.43
C VAL A 84 -13.83 9.58 -14.53
N GLN A 85 -14.43 10.42 -15.40
CA GLN A 85 -13.71 11.01 -16.52
C GLN A 85 -13.21 12.43 -16.18
N PRO A 86 -12.09 12.87 -16.77
CA PRO A 86 -11.65 14.26 -16.69
C PRO A 86 -12.77 15.20 -17.17
N GLY A 87 -12.99 16.29 -16.42
CA GLY A 87 -14.06 17.25 -16.68
C GLY A 87 -15.32 17.02 -15.87
N GLU A 88 -15.53 15.83 -15.31
CA GLU A 88 -16.61 15.56 -14.35
C GLU A 88 -16.36 16.27 -13.01
N THR A 89 -17.42 16.53 -12.29
CA THR A 89 -17.35 17.13 -10.95
C THR A 89 -17.63 16.06 -9.90
N ILE A 90 -16.73 15.95 -8.92
CA ILE A 90 -16.91 15.09 -7.76
C ILE A 90 -17.18 15.93 -6.52
N GLU A 91 -17.96 15.39 -5.59
CA GLU A 91 -18.20 15.95 -4.26
C GLU A 91 -17.45 15.13 -3.21
N VAL A 92 -16.77 15.82 -2.29
CA VAL A 92 -16.01 15.22 -1.19
C VAL A 92 -16.52 15.85 0.11
N LYS A 93 -16.96 15.02 1.05
CA LYS A 93 -17.47 15.44 2.35
C LYS A 93 -16.34 15.69 3.33
N VAL A 94 -16.64 16.41 4.41
CA VAL A 94 -15.71 16.62 5.51
C VAL A 94 -15.26 15.27 6.07
N GLY A 95 -13.94 15.11 6.23
CA GLY A 95 -13.32 13.86 6.67
C GLY A 95 -13.10 12.81 5.58
N GLU A 96 -13.67 13.00 4.38
CA GLU A 96 -13.45 12.11 3.26
C GLU A 96 -12.14 12.45 2.53
N LYS A 97 -11.51 11.41 1.97
CA LYS A 97 -10.32 11.55 1.11
C LYS A 97 -10.73 11.90 -0.30
N VAL A 98 -10.02 12.81 -0.91
CA VAL A 98 -10.16 13.16 -2.32
C VAL A 98 -9.76 11.96 -3.19
N PRO A 99 -10.66 11.44 -4.04
CA PRO A 99 -10.38 10.24 -4.84
C PRO A 99 -9.56 10.50 -6.10
N LEU A 100 -9.60 11.71 -6.64
CA LEU A 100 -8.99 12.08 -7.94
C LEU A 100 -8.44 13.49 -7.90
N ASP A 101 -7.37 13.74 -8.66
CA ASP A 101 -6.82 15.09 -8.83
C ASP A 101 -7.81 15.98 -9.60
N GLY A 102 -7.86 17.25 -9.22
CA GLY A 102 -8.73 18.21 -9.89
C GLY A 102 -8.58 19.63 -9.38
N PHE A 103 -9.45 20.52 -9.80
CA PHE A 103 -9.47 21.92 -9.41
C PHE A 103 -10.63 22.20 -8.46
N LEU A 104 -10.35 22.94 -7.37
CA LEU A 104 -11.36 23.37 -6.40
C LEU A 104 -12.37 24.32 -7.06
N LEU A 105 -13.67 24.07 -6.85
CA LEU A 105 -14.73 24.90 -7.36
C LEU A 105 -15.23 25.95 -6.35
N GLU A 106 -15.07 25.69 -5.05
CA GLU A 106 -15.38 26.62 -3.96
C GLU A 106 -14.33 27.74 -3.89
N ASP A 107 -14.72 28.90 -3.32
CA ASP A 107 -13.83 30.05 -3.18
C ASP A 107 -12.61 29.75 -2.34
N SER A 108 -12.75 28.92 -1.30
CA SER A 108 -11.65 28.38 -0.51
C SER A 108 -12.10 27.16 0.27
N ALA A 109 -11.19 26.26 0.58
CA ALA A 109 -11.41 25.13 1.50
C ALA A 109 -10.09 24.66 2.12
N SER A 110 -10.18 24.08 3.32
CA SER A 110 -9.03 23.55 4.05
C SER A 110 -8.90 22.04 3.87
N PHE A 111 -7.68 21.59 3.62
CA PHE A 111 -7.37 20.18 3.41
C PHE A 111 -6.24 19.73 4.34
N ASN A 112 -6.38 18.56 4.94
CA ASN A 112 -5.29 17.88 5.60
C ASN A 112 -4.46 17.16 4.53
N THR A 113 -3.18 17.53 4.45
CA THR A 113 -2.23 17.01 3.46
C THR A 113 -1.22 16.02 4.07
N ALA A 114 -1.34 15.71 5.36
CA ALA A 114 -0.36 14.94 6.13
C ALA A 114 -0.01 13.58 5.49
N ALA A 115 -0.99 12.93 4.86
CA ALA A 115 -0.76 11.64 4.17
C ALA A 115 0.14 11.75 2.93
N LEU A 116 0.24 12.94 2.32
CA LEU A 116 1.01 13.18 1.10
C LEU A 116 2.34 13.89 1.38
N THR A 117 2.34 14.87 2.28
CA THR A 117 3.48 15.75 2.54
C THR A 117 4.18 15.46 3.86
N GLY A 118 3.53 14.74 4.77
CA GLY A 118 3.98 14.55 6.16
C GLY A 118 3.71 15.75 7.06
N GLU A 119 3.17 16.86 6.55
CA GLU A 119 2.88 18.07 7.33
C GLU A 119 1.52 17.95 8.01
N SER A 120 1.49 18.09 9.34
CA SER A 120 0.25 17.98 10.15
C SER A 120 -0.66 19.23 10.09
N VAL A 121 -0.16 20.35 9.54
CA VAL A 121 -0.93 21.59 9.46
C VAL A 121 -1.82 21.57 8.23
N PRO A 122 -3.16 21.76 8.37
CA PRO A 122 -4.06 21.85 7.23
C PRO A 122 -3.68 22.99 6.29
N ARG A 123 -3.75 22.73 5.00
CA ARG A 123 -3.50 23.74 3.95
C ARG A 123 -4.82 24.28 3.42
N THR A 124 -4.96 25.59 3.37
CA THR A 124 -6.09 26.22 2.69
C THR A 124 -5.77 26.38 1.21
N LEU A 125 -6.67 25.89 0.36
CA LEU A 125 -6.64 26.06 -1.09
C LEU A 125 -7.76 27.00 -1.51
N TYR A 126 -7.50 27.72 -2.59
CA TYR A 126 -8.42 28.67 -3.18
C TYR A 126 -9.00 28.15 -4.49
N LYS A 127 -10.05 28.82 -4.97
CA LYS A 127 -10.73 28.48 -6.21
C LYS A 127 -9.76 28.31 -7.39
N GLN A 128 -9.94 27.26 -8.14
CA GLN A 128 -9.06 26.85 -9.25
C GLN A 128 -7.65 26.41 -8.86
N GLU A 129 -7.32 26.32 -7.57
CA GLU A 129 -6.11 25.63 -7.16
C GLU A 129 -6.26 24.12 -7.27
N GLU A 130 -5.15 23.44 -7.52
CA GLU A 130 -5.11 21.99 -7.69
C GLU A 130 -5.28 21.29 -6.34
N VAL A 131 -6.28 20.43 -6.25
CA VAL A 131 -6.51 19.50 -5.14
C VAL A 131 -6.00 18.13 -5.57
N LEU A 132 -5.15 17.51 -4.76
CA LEU A 132 -4.53 16.24 -5.09
C LEU A 132 -5.30 15.07 -4.45
N ALA A 133 -5.38 13.96 -5.16
CA ALA A 133 -5.91 12.71 -4.63
C ALA A 133 -5.16 12.29 -3.37
N GLY A 134 -5.90 11.86 -2.34
CA GLY A 134 -5.35 11.52 -1.03
C GLY A 134 -5.39 12.64 0.01
N MET A 135 -5.63 13.90 -0.36
CA MET A 135 -5.94 14.96 0.59
C MET A 135 -7.27 14.68 1.29
N ILE A 136 -7.47 15.18 2.52
CA ILE A 136 -8.71 15.02 3.28
C ILE A 136 -9.36 16.37 3.45
N ALA A 137 -10.63 16.53 3.01
CA ALA A 137 -11.39 17.74 3.24
C ALA A 137 -11.64 17.95 4.74
N SER A 138 -11.33 19.16 5.28
CA SER A 138 -11.27 19.36 6.73
C SER A 138 -12.36 20.29 7.28
N ASP A 139 -12.86 21.25 6.50
CA ASP A 139 -13.75 22.31 7.00
C ASP A 139 -15.16 22.28 6.41
N LYS A 140 -15.33 21.89 5.17
CA LYS A 140 -16.61 21.87 4.46
C LYS A 140 -16.68 20.81 3.37
N VAL A 141 -17.88 20.56 2.85
CA VAL A 141 -18.09 19.78 1.63
C VAL A 141 -17.53 20.58 0.46
N VAL A 142 -16.76 19.91 -0.38
CA VAL A 142 -16.09 20.55 -1.52
C VAL A 142 -16.46 19.86 -2.83
N ARG A 143 -16.50 20.62 -3.90
CA ARG A 143 -16.65 20.13 -5.27
C ARG A 143 -15.35 20.35 -6.01
N ILE A 144 -14.92 19.31 -6.70
CA ILE A 144 -13.65 19.28 -7.40
C ILE A 144 -13.94 18.89 -8.84
N LYS A 145 -13.47 19.71 -9.80
CA LYS A 145 -13.52 19.37 -11.21
C LYS A 145 -12.31 18.55 -11.57
N VAL A 146 -12.52 17.27 -11.88
CA VAL A 146 -11.46 16.32 -12.18
C VAL A 146 -10.66 16.77 -13.41
N ASN A 147 -9.32 16.78 -13.30
CA ASN A 147 -8.42 17.23 -14.37
C ASN A 147 -7.62 16.11 -15.01
N LYS A 148 -7.49 14.95 -14.33
CA LYS A 148 -6.69 13.79 -14.79
C LYS A 148 -7.49 12.50 -14.60
N PRO A 149 -7.29 11.49 -15.46
CA PRO A 149 -7.85 10.16 -15.22
C PRO A 149 -7.20 9.50 -14.01
N TYR A 150 -7.84 8.48 -13.47
CA TYR A 150 -7.42 7.82 -12.23
C TYR A 150 -5.98 7.31 -12.25
N ASP A 151 -5.56 6.66 -13.32
CA ASP A 151 -4.21 6.10 -13.52
C ASP A 151 -3.09 7.15 -13.53
N GLN A 152 -3.43 8.39 -13.84
CA GLN A 152 -2.52 9.54 -13.81
C GLN A 152 -2.64 10.38 -12.54
N SER A 153 -3.51 10.01 -11.61
CA SER A 153 -3.67 10.73 -10.35
C SER A 153 -2.40 10.63 -9.48
N THR A 154 -2.19 11.64 -8.66
CA THR A 154 -1.03 11.70 -7.74
C THR A 154 -0.96 10.45 -6.86
N LEU A 155 -2.09 10.02 -6.32
CA LEU A 155 -2.15 8.82 -5.47
C LEU A 155 -1.80 7.54 -6.22
N ALA A 156 -2.33 7.35 -7.44
CA ALA A 156 -2.02 6.17 -8.26
C ALA A 156 -0.52 6.09 -8.59
N ARG A 157 0.10 7.22 -8.91
CA ARG A 157 1.55 7.29 -9.19
C ARG A 157 2.40 6.96 -7.97
N ILE A 158 2.03 7.48 -6.79
CA ILE A 158 2.73 7.15 -5.53
C ILE A 158 2.64 5.65 -5.25
N LEU A 159 1.46 5.04 -5.40
CA LEU A 159 1.25 3.61 -5.18
C LEU A 159 2.09 2.75 -6.14
N THR A 160 2.14 3.11 -7.42
CA THR A 160 2.98 2.42 -8.42
C THR A 160 4.47 2.51 -8.03
N LEU A 161 4.96 3.69 -7.66
CA LEU A 161 6.35 3.87 -7.24
C LEU A 161 6.71 3.05 -6.00
N VAL A 162 5.80 2.94 -5.04
CA VAL A 162 6.01 2.12 -3.82
C VAL A 162 6.01 0.64 -4.16
N GLN A 163 5.11 0.18 -5.04
CA GLN A 163 5.08 -1.21 -5.50
C GLN A 163 6.35 -1.59 -6.27
N ASP A 164 6.77 -0.77 -7.22
CA ASP A 164 8.01 -0.98 -7.99
C ASP A 164 9.25 -1.02 -7.09
N ALA A 165 9.30 -0.14 -6.07
CA ALA A 165 10.39 -0.13 -5.10
C ALA A 165 10.41 -1.39 -4.21
N ALA A 166 9.24 -1.93 -3.86
CA ALA A 166 9.11 -3.17 -3.09
C ALA A 166 9.51 -4.39 -3.92
N GLU A 167 9.13 -4.45 -5.20
CA GLU A 167 9.49 -5.54 -6.10
C GLU A 167 10.98 -5.56 -6.44
N ARG A 168 11.64 -4.40 -6.59
CA ARG A 168 13.08 -4.31 -6.84
C ARG A 168 13.94 -4.74 -5.66
N LYS A 169 13.41 -4.73 -4.43
CA LYS A 169 14.10 -5.23 -3.23
C LYS A 169 13.97 -6.75 -3.05
N ALA A 170 13.02 -7.39 -3.70
CA ALA A 170 12.79 -8.83 -3.59
C ALA A 170 13.86 -9.74 -4.25
N PRO A 171 14.62 -9.35 -5.30
CA PRO A 171 15.62 -10.22 -5.90
C PRO A 171 16.96 -10.34 -5.14
N ALA A 172 17.16 -9.62 -4.04
CA ALA A 172 18.44 -9.63 -3.31
C ALA A 172 18.51 -10.68 -2.17
N GLU A 173 17.46 -11.49 -1.99
CA GLU A 173 17.38 -12.52 -0.93
C GLU A 173 17.05 -13.93 -1.49
N LEU A 174 17.55 -14.23 -2.72
CA LEU A 174 17.53 -15.60 -3.26
C LEU A 174 18.92 -16.12 -3.50
#